data_075fc58ad1b077aebfd9de72751262cd
#
_entry.id   075fc58ad1b077aebfd9de72751262cd
#
_cell.length_a   1.000
_cell.length_b   1.000
_cell.length_c   1.000
_cell.angle_alpha   90.00
_cell.angle_beta   90.00
_cell.angle_gamma   90.00
#
_symmetry.space_group_name_H-M   'P 1'
#
loop_
_entity.id
_entity.type
_entity.pdbx_description
1 polymer ?
#
loop_
_entity_poly.entity_id
_entity_poly.type
_entity_poly.pdbx_seq_one_letter_code
_entity_poly.pdbx_strand_id
1 'polypeptide(L)'
;MNYYEAAEELIRTQMMYSKQLCKIADIISSRGEDLALLVLHNRNDSVYAGEFTTALGLTTGRVANLLKQMERKGDITRVPDTEDRRKTRISLTETGVRRAHEAYDRMLKDYVWLLEGLGEQDSQQLIRVLKQGAELLHQHETLFEK
;
A
#
# COMPACT_ATOMS: atom_id res chain seq x y z
N MET A 1 6.00 19.66 -25.15
CA MET A 1 4.80 19.55 -24.28
C MET A 1 4.82 20.72 -23.31
N ASN A 2 3.74 21.45 -23.20
CA ASN A 2 3.60 22.50 -22.18
C ASN A 2 3.10 21.84 -20.88
N TYR A 3 3.94 21.80 -19.86
CA TYR A 3 3.61 21.14 -18.58
C TYR A 3 2.50 21.84 -17.79
N TYR A 4 2.30 23.15 -17.97
CA TYR A 4 1.18 23.86 -17.34
C TYR A 4 -0.16 23.44 -17.95
N GLU A 5 -0.26 23.36 -19.26
CA GLU A 5 -1.47 22.87 -19.96
C GLU A 5 -1.77 21.41 -19.60
N ALA A 6 -0.73 20.56 -19.55
CA ALA A 6 -0.87 19.17 -19.14
C ALA A 6 -1.32 19.04 -17.66
N ALA A 7 -0.82 19.88 -16.76
CA ALA A 7 -1.24 19.91 -15.37
C ALA A 7 -2.70 20.37 -15.22
N GLU A 8 -3.13 21.39 -15.98
CA GLU A 8 -4.53 21.82 -16.01
C GLU A 8 -5.46 20.72 -16.52
N GLU A 9 -5.05 19.96 -17.53
CA GLU A 9 -5.81 18.82 -18.04
C GLU A 9 -5.93 17.72 -17.00
N LEU A 10 -4.83 17.40 -16.28
CA LEU A 10 -4.85 16.46 -15.16
C LEU A 10 -5.83 16.89 -14.06
N ILE A 11 -5.79 18.17 -13.66
CA ILE A 11 -6.72 18.72 -12.66
C ILE A 11 -8.15 18.60 -13.12
N ARG A 12 -8.47 18.97 -14.37
CA ARG A 12 -9.82 18.84 -14.94
C ARG A 12 -10.28 17.38 -14.97
N THR A 13 -9.41 16.46 -15.39
CA THR A 13 -9.68 15.02 -15.41
C THR A 13 -9.97 14.51 -14.01
N GLN A 14 -9.16 14.90 -13.03
CA GLN A 14 -9.36 14.52 -11.63
C GLN A 14 -10.70 15.03 -11.08
N MET A 15 -11.06 16.28 -11.38
CA MET A 15 -12.34 16.85 -10.94
C MET A 15 -13.53 16.16 -11.61
N MET A 16 -13.46 15.89 -12.93
CA MET A 16 -14.53 15.28 -13.71
C MET A 16 -14.77 13.81 -13.32
N TYR A 17 -13.71 13.07 -13.10
CA TYR A 17 -13.75 11.63 -12.83
C TYR A 17 -13.37 11.26 -11.38
N SER A 18 -13.50 12.20 -10.44
CA SER A 18 -13.06 12.03 -9.05
C SER A 18 -13.56 10.73 -8.41
N LYS A 19 -14.82 10.38 -8.59
CA LYS A 19 -15.42 9.15 -8.04
C LYS A 19 -14.84 7.88 -8.65
N GLN A 20 -14.58 7.88 -9.95
CA GLN A 20 -13.98 6.75 -10.67
C GLN A 20 -12.50 6.62 -10.36
N LEU A 21 -11.76 7.74 -10.30
CA LEU A 21 -10.35 7.77 -9.92
C LEU A 21 -10.13 7.34 -8.47
N CYS A 22 -11.05 7.67 -7.54
CA CYS A 22 -11.00 7.12 -6.19
C CYS A 22 -11.09 5.58 -6.19
N LYS A 23 -11.94 4.98 -7.04
CA LYS A 23 -11.99 3.52 -7.16
C LYS A 23 -10.71 2.92 -7.72
N ILE A 24 -10.10 3.58 -8.73
CA ILE A 24 -8.79 3.17 -9.25
C ILE A 24 -7.72 3.30 -8.17
N ALA A 25 -7.72 4.40 -7.42
CA ALA A 25 -6.82 4.58 -6.30
C ALA A 25 -7.01 3.51 -5.20
N ASP A 26 -8.26 3.12 -4.92
CA ASP A 26 -8.56 2.01 -3.99
C ASP A 26 -8.01 0.67 -4.49
N ILE A 27 -8.06 0.41 -5.80
CA ILE A 27 -7.45 -0.78 -6.43
C ILE A 27 -5.92 -0.72 -6.26
N ILE A 28 -5.31 0.43 -6.60
CA ILE A 28 -3.84 0.60 -6.62
C ILE A 28 -3.25 0.67 -5.20
N SER A 29 -3.93 1.33 -4.24
CA SER A 29 -3.38 1.59 -2.91
C SER A 29 -3.71 0.52 -1.87
N SER A 30 -4.52 -0.46 -2.20
CA SER A 30 -4.99 -1.52 -1.28
C SER A 30 -5.62 -0.98 0.02
N ARG A 31 -6.57 -1.69 0.57
CA ARG A 31 -7.09 -1.36 1.91
C ARG A 31 -5.98 -1.58 2.93
N GLY A 32 -5.81 -0.69 3.89
CA GLY A 32 -4.68 -0.70 4.82
C GLY A 32 -4.45 -2.04 5.54
N GLU A 33 -5.51 -2.82 5.84
CA GLU A 33 -5.38 -4.17 6.41
C GLU A 33 -4.80 -5.17 5.39
N ASP A 34 -5.30 -5.16 4.14
CA ASP A 34 -4.83 -6.06 3.10
C ASP A 34 -3.35 -5.79 2.79
N LEU A 35 -2.96 -4.52 2.70
CA LEU A 35 -1.57 -4.14 2.50
C LEU A 35 -0.69 -4.54 3.69
N ALA A 36 -1.17 -4.38 4.92
CA ALA A 36 -0.44 -4.81 6.12
C ALA A 36 -0.23 -6.34 6.15
N LEU A 37 -1.25 -7.12 5.78
CA LEU A 37 -1.14 -8.58 5.63
C LEU A 37 -0.09 -8.95 4.57
N LEU A 38 -0.08 -8.27 3.43
CA LEU A 38 0.89 -8.51 2.35
C LEU A 38 2.32 -8.12 2.74
N VAL A 39 2.49 -7.00 3.46
CA VAL A 39 3.80 -6.59 4.00
C VAL A 39 4.37 -7.67 4.93
N LEU A 40 3.54 -8.21 5.84
CA LEU A 40 3.95 -9.31 6.72
C LEU A 40 4.24 -10.61 5.95
N HIS A 41 3.38 -10.94 4.99
CA HIS A 41 3.53 -12.16 4.20
C HIS A 41 4.81 -12.17 3.36
N ASN A 42 5.12 -11.05 2.71
CA ASN A 42 6.30 -10.93 1.85
C ASN A 42 7.63 -10.95 2.63
N ARG A 43 7.62 -10.62 3.91
CA ARG A 43 8.84 -10.62 4.71
C ARG A 43 9.18 -11.97 5.33
N ASN A 44 8.28 -12.94 5.30
CA ASN A 44 8.42 -14.30 5.87
C ASN A 44 8.91 -14.35 7.33
N ASP A 45 8.92 -13.22 8.04
CA ASP A 45 9.40 -13.08 9.42
C ASP A 45 8.59 -12.01 10.15
N SER A 46 8.90 -11.81 11.42
CA SER A 46 8.29 -10.76 12.21
C SER A 46 8.76 -9.37 11.77
N VAL A 47 7.83 -8.41 11.81
CA VAL A 47 8.06 -7.00 11.48
C VAL A 47 7.84 -6.14 12.73
N TYR A 48 8.64 -5.11 12.92
CA TYR A 48 8.41 -4.16 14.00
C TYR A 48 7.33 -3.14 13.65
N ALA A 49 6.56 -2.71 14.65
CA ALA A 49 5.47 -1.74 14.47
C ALA A 49 5.90 -0.45 13.76
N GLY A 50 7.14 0.01 13.99
CA GLY A 50 7.70 1.19 13.33
C GLY A 50 7.91 1.02 11.82
N GLU A 51 8.17 -0.19 11.36
CA GLU A 51 8.37 -0.48 9.94
C GLU A 51 7.07 -0.34 9.14
N PHE A 52 5.91 -0.54 9.80
CA PHE A 52 4.61 -0.32 9.16
C PHE A 52 4.33 1.15 8.85
N THR A 53 4.84 2.10 9.64
CA THR A 53 4.67 3.53 9.34
C THR A 53 5.30 3.88 8.01
N THR A 54 6.49 3.38 7.76
CA THR A 54 7.21 3.57 6.49
C THR A 54 6.57 2.76 5.36
N ALA A 55 6.29 1.47 5.59
CA ALA A 55 5.77 0.59 4.54
C ALA A 55 4.35 0.96 4.07
N LEU A 56 3.51 1.49 4.97
CA LEU A 56 2.12 1.85 4.67
C LEU A 56 1.90 3.34 4.44
N GLY A 57 2.91 4.19 4.67
CA GLY A 57 2.75 5.64 4.62
C GLY A 57 1.73 6.18 5.64
N LEU A 58 1.54 5.48 6.77
CA LEU A 58 0.56 5.81 7.80
C LEU A 58 1.22 6.43 9.03
N THR A 59 0.48 7.27 9.75
CA THR A 59 0.94 7.79 11.05
C THR A 59 0.99 6.68 12.09
N THR A 60 1.86 6.82 13.10
CA THR A 60 2.01 5.87 14.22
C THR A 60 0.68 5.53 14.89
N GLY A 61 -0.20 6.51 15.09
CA GLY A 61 -1.52 6.30 15.69
C GLY A 61 -2.44 5.45 14.80
N ARG A 62 -2.41 5.66 13.48
CA ARG A 62 -3.17 4.84 12.53
C ARG A 62 -2.65 3.41 12.48
N VAL A 63 -1.34 3.24 12.45
CA VAL A 63 -0.71 1.90 12.50
C VAL A 63 -1.09 1.18 13.79
N ALA A 64 -1.01 1.84 14.95
CA ALA A 64 -1.39 1.24 16.23
C ALA A 64 -2.85 0.75 16.24
N ASN A 65 -3.79 1.56 15.71
CA ASN A 65 -5.19 1.18 15.60
C ASN A 65 -5.41 0.02 14.62
N LEU A 66 -4.73 0.03 13.46
CA LEU A 66 -4.76 -1.03 12.47
C LEU A 66 -4.30 -2.36 13.07
N LEU A 67 -3.13 -2.38 13.70
CA LEU A 67 -2.56 -3.56 14.33
C LEU A 67 -3.44 -4.11 15.47
N LYS A 68 -4.06 -3.22 16.26
CA LYS A 68 -5.02 -3.62 17.30
C LYS A 68 -6.26 -4.31 16.72
N GLN A 69 -6.75 -3.83 15.57
CA GLN A 69 -7.89 -4.45 14.88
C GLN A 69 -7.50 -5.82 14.30
N MET A 70 -6.34 -5.94 13.67
CA MET A 70 -5.84 -7.19 13.11
C MET A 70 -5.59 -8.25 14.19
N GLU A 71 -5.03 -7.85 15.35
CA GLU A 71 -4.85 -8.73 16.51
C GLU A 71 -6.19 -9.22 17.05
N ARG A 72 -7.18 -8.34 17.19
CA ARG A 72 -8.54 -8.69 17.63
C ARG A 72 -9.25 -9.67 16.67
N LYS A 73 -8.94 -9.57 15.37
CA LYS A 73 -9.45 -10.52 14.34
C LYS A 73 -8.70 -11.84 14.33
N GLY A 74 -7.61 -11.95 15.08
CA GLY A 74 -6.77 -13.14 15.11
C GLY A 74 -5.86 -13.29 13.91
N ASP A 75 -5.58 -12.23 13.17
CA ASP A 75 -4.72 -12.26 11.98
C ASP A 75 -3.24 -12.20 12.33
N ILE A 76 -2.92 -11.53 13.41
CA ILE A 76 -1.55 -11.32 13.88
C ILE A 76 -1.41 -11.63 15.36
N THR A 77 -0.18 -11.93 15.74
CA THR A 77 0.28 -11.92 17.13
C THR A 77 1.25 -10.76 17.33
N ARG A 78 1.27 -10.23 18.56
CA ARG A 78 2.16 -9.15 18.98
C ARG A 78 2.92 -9.62 20.20
N VAL A 79 4.23 -9.65 20.11
CA VAL A 79 5.11 -10.11 21.20
C VAL A 79 6.17 -9.03 21.45
N PRO A 80 6.41 -8.65 22.72
CA PRO A 80 7.54 -7.79 23.05
C PRO A 80 8.84 -8.42 22.55
N ASP A 81 9.73 -7.61 21.99
CA ASP A 81 11.04 -8.08 21.57
C ASP A 81 11.86 -8.52 22.78
N THR A 82 12.64 -9.58 22.62
CA THR A 82 13.46 -10.16 23.71
C THR A 82 14.67 -9.31 24.05
N GLU A 83 15.22 -8.59 23.08
CA GLU A 83 16.41 -7.76 23.24
C GLU A 83 16.07 -6.31 23.62
N ASP A 84 15.01 -5.76 22.97
CA ASP A 84 14.54 -4.40 23.25
C ASP A 84 13.02 -4.42 23.53
N ARG A 85 12.65 -4.49 24.81
CA ARG A 85 11.26 -4.53 25.30
C ARG A 85 10.41 -3.32 24.88
N ARG A 86 11.02 -2.25 24.37
CA ARG A 86 10.31 -1.10 23.80
C ARG A 86 9.79 -1.38 22.39
N LYS A 87 10.32 -2.41 21.75
CA LYS A 87 9.89 -2.86 20.41
C LYS A 87 8.89 -4.00 20.54
N THR A 88 7.96 -4.05 19.60
CA THR A 88 6.96 -5.11 19.50
C THR A 88 7.13 -5.80 18.16
N ARG A 89 7.36 -7.10 18.19
CA ARG A 89 7.37 -7.97 17.00
C ARG A 89 5.94 -8.33 16.63
N ILE A 90 5.66 -8.30 15.35
CA ILE A 90 4.35 -8.60 14.77
C ILE A 90 4.55 -9.72 13.76
N SER A 91 3.78 -10.78 13.93
CA SER A 91 3.83 -11.95 13.03
C SER A 91 2.42 -12.36 12.63
N LEU A 92 2.27 -12.94 11.43
CA LEU A 92 1.02 -13.54 11.00
C LEU A 92 0.71 -14.80 11.81
N THR A 93 -0.55 -15.00 12.13
CA THR A 93 -1.09 -16.30 12.53
C THR A 93 -1.39 -17.16 11.29
N GLU A 94 -1.77 -18.43 11.46
CA GLU A 94 -2.25 -19.25 10.34
C GLU A 94 -3.48 -18.61 9.65
N THR A 95 -4.37 -18.01 10.43
CA THR A 95 -5.51 -17.25 9.91
C THR A 95 -5.04 -16.04 9.12
N GLY A 96 -4.04 -15.31 9.63
CA GLY A 96 -3.44 -14.17 8.95
C GLY A 96 -2.78 -14.55 7.64
N VAL A 97 -2.05 -15.66 7.58
CA VAL A 97 -1.45 -16.18 6.34
C VAL A 97 -2.53 -16.48 5.29
N ARG A 98 -3.59 -17.19 5.67
CA ARG A 98 -4.70 -17.48 4.76
C ARG A 98 -5.34 -16.19 4.24
N ARG A 99 -5.61 -15.21 5.13
CA ARG A 99 -6.18 -13.92 4.74
C ARG A 99 -5.24 -13.08 3.88
N ALA A 100 -3.93 -13.19 4.06
CA ALA A 100 -2.94 -12.55 3.19
C ALA A 100 -3.03 -13.11 1.77
N HIS A 101 -3.14 -14.42 1.60
CA HIS A 101 -3.35 -15.04 0.29
C HIS A 101 -4.67 -14.58 -0.36
N GLU A 102 -5.77 -14.59 0.40
CA GLU A 102 -7.06 -14.10 -0.09
C GLU A 102 -7.01 -12.61 -0.51
N ALA A 103 -6.30 -11.79 0.26
CA ALA A 103 -6.09 -10.37 -0.06
C ALA A 103 -5.30 -10.22 -1.36
N TYR A 104 -4.23 -11.00 -1.52
CA TYR A 104 -3.42 -11.00 -2.74
C TYR A 104 -4.24 -11.42 -3.97
N ASP A 105 -5.01 -12.50 -3.87
CA ASP A 105 -5.84 -12.98 -4.96
C ASP A 105 -6.93 -11.98 -5.39
N ARG A 106 -7.54 -11.29 -4.41
CA ARG A 106 -8.50 -10.21 -4.70
C ARG A 106 -7.81 -9.08 -5.45
N MET A 107 -6.68 -8.62 -4.94
CA MET A 107 -5.91 -7.53 -5.55
C MET A 107 -5.43 -7.89 -6.96
N LEU A 108 -4.97 -9.13 -7.14
CA LEU A 108 -4.55 -9.62 -8.46
C LEU A 108 -5.71 -9.58 -9.47
N LYS A 109 -6.92 -10.02 -9.07
CA LYS A 109 -8.11 -9.97 -9.92
C LYS A 109 -8.50 -8.53 -10.30
N ASP A 110 -8.43 -7.61 -9.34
CA ASP A 110 -8.75 -6.20 -9.58
C ASP A 110 -7.73 -5.57 -10.56
N TYR A 111 -6.45 -5.88 -10.40
CA TYR A 111 -5.42 -5.43 -11.34
C TYR A 111 -5.57 -6.06 -12.74
N VAL A 112 -5.81 -7.36 -12.82
CA VAL A 112 -6.01 -8.04 -14.11
C VAL A 112 -7.19 -7.40 -14.84
N TRP A 113 -8.32 -7.20 -14.18
CA TRP A 113 -9.48 -6.53 -14.77
C TRP A 113 -9.15 -5.12 -15.30
N LEU A 114 -8.39 -4.33 -14.52
CA LEU A 114 -7.99 -2.98 -14.93
C LEU A 114 -7.06 -3.03 -16.16
N LEU A 115 -6.03 -3.89 -16.12
CA LEU A 115 -5.02 -3.98 -17.16
C LEU A 115 -5.59 -4.56 -18.47
N GLU A 116 -6.48 -5.55 -18.38
CA GLU A 116 -7.20 -6.07 -19.56
C GLU A 116 -8.07 -4.98 -20.22
N GLY A 117 -8.73 -4.14 -19.40
CA GLY A 117 -9.52 -3.01 -19.90
C GLY A 117 -8.70 -1.92 -20.57
N LEU A 118 -7.46 -1.69 -20.13
CA LEU A 118 -6.53 -0.73 -20.74
C LEU A 118 -5.85 -1.27 -22.00
N GLY A 119 -5.69 -2.59 -22.10
CA GLY A 119 -4.91 -3.22 -23.16
C GLY A 119 -3.40 -3.19 -22.88
N GLU A 120 -2.63 -3.95 -23.66
CA GLU A 120 -1.22 -4.22 -23.39
C GLU A 120 -0.35 -2.95 -23.34
N GLN A 121 -0.47 -2.10 -24.36
CA GLN A 121 0.38 -0.92 -24.49
C GLN A 121 0.20 0.06 -23.32
N ASP A 122 -1.04 0.41 -22.99
CA ASP A 122 -1.35 1.35 -21.91
C ASP A 122 -1.07 0.74 -20.54
N SER A 123 -1.24 -0.57 -20.38
CA SER A 123 -0.86 -1.30 -19.16
C SER A 123 0.63 -1.22 -18.90
N GLN A 124 1.46 -1.44 -19.91
CA GLN A 124 2.92 -1.30 -19.80
C GLN A 124 3.33 0.15 -19.49
N GLN A 125 2.65 1.12 -20.10
CA GLN A 125 2.86 2.54 -19.83
C GLN A 125 2.50 2.90 -18.39
N LEU A 126 1.33 2.45 -17.90
CA LEU A 126 0.88 2.69 -16.52
C LEU A 126 1.90 2.17 -15.51
N ILE A 127 2.36 0.92 -15.66
CA ILE A 127 3.36 0.32 -14.78
C ILE A 127 4.67 1.13 -14.80
N ARG A 128 5.12 1.55 -15.98
CA ARG A 128 6.34 2.35 -16.15
C ARG A 128 6.21 3.70 -15.46
N VAL A 129 5.10 4.41 -15.69
CA VAL A 129 4.87 5.74 -15.13
C VAL A 129 4.75 5.69 -13.61
N LEU A 130 4.07 4.69 -13.04
CA LEU A 130 3.98 4.49 -11.60
C LEU A 130 5.36 4.26 -10.96
N LYS A 131 6.22 3.44 -11.58
CA LYS A 131 7.59 3.24 -11.10
C LYS A 131 8.39 4.52 -11.11
N GLN A 132 8.39 5.24 -12.24
CA GLN A 132 9.11 6.51 -12.38
C GLN A 132 8.60 7.58 -11.41
N GLY A 133 7.27 7.67 -11.22
CA GLY A 133 6.67 8.60 -10.27
C GLY A 133 7.06 8.29 -8.82
N ALA A 134 7.09 7.02 -8.44
CA ALA A 134 7.53 6.60 -7.12
C ALA A 134 9.01 6.95 -6.87
N GLU A 135 9.88 6.73 -7.86
CA GLU A 135 11.31 7.11 -7.78
C GLU A 135 11.49 8.61 -7.64
N LEU A 136 10.74 9.43 -8.41
CA LEU A 136 10.78 10.88 -8.33
C LEU A 136 10.32 11.38 -6.95
N LEU A 137 9.24 10.83 -6.40
CA LEU A 137 8.74 11.21 -5.08
C LEU A 137 9.75 10.83 -3.99
N HIS A 138 10.34 9.66 -4.06
CA HIS A 138 11.36 9.24 -3.11
C HIS A 138 12.59 10.18 -3.11
N GLN A 139 13.04 10.60 -4.30
CA GLN A 139 14.11 11.59 -4.42
C GLN A 139 13.71 12.97 -3.85
N HIS A 140 12.45 13.34 -3.99
CA HIS A 140 11.92 14.61 -3.52
C HIS A 140 11.72 14.66 -2.00
N GLU A 141 11.28 13.57 -1.38
CA GLU A 141 11.16 13.46 0.08
C GLU A 141 12.51 13.68 0.77
N THR A 142 13.61 13.18 0.20
CA THR A 142 14.96 13.40 0.71
C THR A 142 15.43 14.87 0.63
N LEU A 143 14.77 15.73 -0.16
CA LEU A 143 15.07 17.14 -0.28
C LEU A 143 14.32 18.03 0.73
N PHE A 144 13.20 17.55 1.29
CA PHE A 144 12.34 18.28 2.24
C PHE A 144 12.46 17.82 3.70
N GLU A 145 13.15 16.71 3.97
CA GLU A 145 13.54 16.31 5.33
C GLU A 145 14.78 17.06 5.80
N LYS A 146 14.70 18.40 5.86
CA LYS A 146 15.74 19.25 6.50
C LYS A 146 15.07 20.21 7.48
#